data_e2712db3cbac3b388fc5022730c5ed73
#
_entry.id   e2712db3cbac3b388fc5022730c5ed73
#
_cell.length_a   1.000
_cell.length_b   1.000
_cell.length_c   1.000
_cell.angle_alpha   90.00
_cell.angle_beta   90.00
_cell.angle_gamma   90.00
#
_symmetry.space_group_name_H-M   'P 1'
#
loop_
_entity.id
_entity.type
_entity.pdbx_description
1 polymer ?
#
loop_
_entity_poly.entity_id
_entity_poly.type
_entity_poly.pdbx_seq_one_letter_code
_entity_poly.pdbx_strand_id
1 'polypeptide(L)'
;MRYFSVAEIAKKWDISERSVRNYCAQNRVDGAFIAGKTWKIPENAKKPVRMNKKKEQSVTLLDVLKEQKINKYSGGIYHKTQIDLTYNSNHIEGSRLSHDQTRYIFETNTIGVENEVLNVDDVLETANHFRCIDMIIDHAKTTLSENFIKDLHLTLKNGTSDSRKEGFVVGDYKKVPNEVGGMNTALSEEVPGRMKGLLKEYNGKKEKTFEDILDFHVRFERIHPFQDGNGRVGRLILFKECLKYNIVPFIIDDQLKMFYYRGLKEWDYERGYLMDTCLSA
;
A
#
# COMPACT_ATOMS: atom_id res chain seq x y z
N MET A 1 14.62 8.31 59.57
CA MET A 1 13.76 7.91 58.45
C MET A 1 13.87 6.39 58.34
N ARG A 2 12.76 5.68 58.32
CA ARG A 2 12.74 4.23 58.23
C ARG A 2 12.77 3.77 56.77
N TYR A 3 13.57 2.75 56.46
CA TYR A 3 13.72 2.22 55.10
C TYR A 3 13.27 0.78 55.02
N PHE A 4 12.55 0.45 53.96
CA PHE A 4 12.11 -0.90 53.67
C PHE A 4 12.97 -1.57 52.58
N SER A 5 12.96 -2.88 52.59
CA SER A 5 13.53 -3.71 51.56
C SER A 5 12.61 -3.77 50.34
N VAL A 6 13.14 -4.24 49.19
CA VAL A 6 12.34 -4.47 47.97
C VAL A 6 11.16 -5.41 48.25
N ALA A 7 11.35 -6.46 49.05
CA ALA A 7 10.31 -7.45 49.39
C ALA A 7 9.15 -6.82 50.20
N GLU A 8 9.48 -5.98 51.19
CA GLU A 8 8.49 -5.29 52.01
C GLU A 8 7.65 -4.28 51.16
N ILE A 9 8.32 -3.53 50.30
CA ILE A 9 7.63 -2.58 49.38
C ILE A 9 6.82 -3.32 48.31
N ALA A 10 7.31 -4.46 47.80
CA ALA A 10 6.57 -5.28 46.86
C ALA A 10 5.22 -5.73 47.44
N LYS A 11 5.26 -6.19 48.71
CA LYS A 11 4.07 -6.58 49.48
C LYS A 11 3.14 -5.35 49.73
N LYS A 12 3.72 -4.22 50.15
CA LYS A 12 2.95 -2.98 50.43
C LYS A 12 2.25 -2.42 49.19
N TRP A 13 2.86 -2.49 48.01
CA TRP A 13 2.35 -1.96 46.77
C TRP A 13 1.55 -2.96 45.94
N ASP A 14 1.50 -4.22 46.38
CA ASP A 14 0.89 -5.34 45.66
C ASP A 14 1.41 -5.46 44.23
N ILE A 15 2.75 -5.64 44.10
CA ILE A 15 3.46 -5.82 42.83
C ILE A 15 4.67 -6.77 43.06
N SER A 16 5.21 -7.27 41.92
CA SER A 16 6.42 -8.11 42.01
C SER A 16 7.64 -7.32 42.47
N GLU A 17 8.56 -7.97 43.16
CA GLU A 17 9.87 -7.40 43.53
C GLU A 17 10.66 -6.88 42.31
N ARG A 18 10.54 -7.56 41.17
CA ARG A 18 11.13 -7.12 39.91
C ARG A 18 10.61 -5.74 39.49
N SER A 19 9.30 -5.49 39.66
CA SER A 19 8.69 -4.20 39.36
C SER A 19 9.21 -3.10 40.28
N VAL A 20 9.39 -3.41 41.59
CA VAL A 20 9.97 -2.44 42.55
C VAL A 20 11.41 -2.09 42.17
N ARG A 21 12.27 -3.11 41.88
CA ARG A 21 13.64 -2.87 41.42
C ARG A 21 13.70 -2.02 40.14
N ASN A 22 12.80 -2.28 39.18
CA ASN A 22 12.73 -1.50 37.96
C ASN A 22 12.34 -0.04 38.25
N TYR A 23 11.38 0.22 39.13
CA TYR A 23 11.01 1.60 39.48
C TYR A 23 12.17 2.34 40.15
N CYS A 24 12.90 1.68 41.05
CA CYS A 24 14.10 2.24 41.71
C CYS A 24 15.24 2.51 40.72
N ALA A 25 15.51 1.56 39.81
CA ALA A 25 16.55 1.70 38.78
C ALA A 25 16.25 2.81 37.77
N GLN A 26 14.96 3.13 37.58
CA GLN A 26 14.49 4.23 36.72
C GLN A 26 14.38 5.56 37.47
N ASN A 27 14.88 5.67 38.71
CA ASN A 27 14.77 6.87 39.57
C ASN A 27 13.32 7.37 39.78
N ARG A 28 12.35 6.43 39.78
CA ARG A 28 10.91 6.77 39.92
C ARG A 28 10.39 6.62 41.34
N VAL A 29 11.28 6.30 42.27
CA VAL A 29 10.98 6.20 43.70
C VAL A 29 11.88 7.17 44.46
N ASP A 30 11.31 8.29 44.85
CA ASP A 30 12.05 9.33 45.53
C ASP A 30 12.70 8.85 46.82
N GLY A 31 13.98 9.16 47.00
CA GLY A 31 14.74 8.79 48.18
C GLY A 31 15.15 7.29 48.26
N ALA A 32 14.91 6.50 47.22
CA ALA A 32 15.45 5.14 47.13
C ALA A 32 16.94 5.15 46.74
N PHE A 33 17.74 4.35 47.42
CA PHE A 33 19.18 4.20 47.14
C PHE A 33 19.65 2.77 47.30
N ILE A 34 20.82 2.45 46.74
CA ILE A 34 21.45 1.13 46.88
C ILE A 34 22.37 1.14 48.10
N ALA A 35 22.16 0.23 49.03
CA ALA A 35 23.06 -0.03 50.14
C ALA A 35 23.61 -1.46 50.00
N GLY A 36 24.89 -1.60 49.68
CA GLY A 36 25.49 -2.86 49.31
C GLY A 36 24.91 -3.44 48.01
N LYS A 37 24.23 -4.59 48.09
CA LYS A 37 23.62 -5.28 46.94
C LYS A 37 22.08 -5.11 46.86
N THR A 38 21.49 -4.27 47.76
CA THR A 38 20.04 -4.18 47.91
C THR A 38 19.56 -2.73 47.87
N TRP A 39 18.36 -2.51 47.33
CA TRP A 39 17.69 -1.25 47.38
C TRP A 39 17.12 -0.99 48.77
N LYS A 40 17.29 0.23 49.27
CA LYS A 40 16.65 0.79 50.45
C LYS A 40 15.65 1.86 50.01
N ILE A 41 14.40 1.68 50.42
CA ILE A 41 13.28 2.50 49.94
C ILE A 41 12.61 3.17 51.13
N PRO A 42 12.38 4.47 51.15
CA PRO A 42 11.71 5.13 52.26
C PRO A 42 10.33 4.49 52.55
N GLU A 43 9.97 4.38 53.81
CA GLU A 43 8.69 3.82 54.24
C GLU A 43 7.50 4.57 53.67
N ASN A 44 7.63 5.90 53.49
CA ASN A 44 6.61 6.80 52.95
C ASN A 44 6.63 6.93 51.44
N ALA A 45 7.48 6.17 50.73
CA ALA A 45 7.55 6.18 49.28
C ALA A 45 6.19 5.83 48.66
N LYS A 46 5.79 6.59 47.66
CA LYS A 46 4.54 6.36 46.90
C LYS A 46 4.82 5.41 45.74
N LYS A 47 3.84 4.50 45.48
CA LYS A 47 3.91 3.61 44.32
C LYS A 47 3.87 4.46 43.04
N PRO A 48 4.90 4.36 42.16
CA PRO A 48 4.88 5.08 40.88
C PRO A 48 3.71 4.66 40.02
N VAL A 49 3.06 5.62 39.40
CA VAL A 49 1.99 5.37 38.42
C VAL A 49 2.57 4.57 37.27
N ARG A 50 1.91 3.47 36.88
CA ARG A 50 2.35 2.68 35.73
C ARG A 50 2.34 3.58 34.48
N MET A 51 3.51 3.96 33.98
CA MET A 51 3.57 4.58 32.67
C MET A 51 3.13 3.54 31.65
N ASN A 52 1.94 3.67 31.11
CA ASN A 52 1.67 3.01 29.85
C ASN A 52 2.69 3.58 28.86
N LYS A 53 3.68 2.79 28.46
CA LYS A 53 4.40 3.08 27.22
C LYS A 53 3.29 3.16 26.18
N LYS A 54 2.91 4.36 25.77
CA LYS A 54 2.34 4.53 24.44
C LYS A 54 3.33 3.79 23.54
N LYS A 55 2.92 2.69 22.89
CA LYS A 55 3.67 2.18 21.75
C LYS A 55 3.89 3.43 20.92
N GLU A 56 5.12 3.89 20.77
CA GLU A 56 5.48 4.81 19.71
C GLU A 56 4.93 4.12 18.45
N GLN A 57 3.84 4.62 17.94
CA GLN A 57 3.34 4.16 16.66
C GLN A 57 4.44 4.54 15.68
N SER A 58 5.16 3.56 15.20
CA SER A 58 6.12 3.78 14.13
C SER A 58 5.36 4.44 12.99
N VAL A 59 5.83 5.60 12.56
CA VAL A 59 5.26 6.33 11.41
C VAL A 59 5.33 5.40 10.21
N THR A 60 4.21 5.11 9.61
CA THR A 60 4.14 4.24 8.43
C THR A 60 4.35 5.05 7.15
N LEU A 61 4.71 4.38 6.05
CA LEU A 61 4.76 5.03 4.74
C LEU A 61 3.44 5.73 4.40
N LEU A 62 2.31 5.11 4.71
CA LEU A 62 0.99 5.70 4.48
C LEU A 62 0.80 7.01 5.24
N ASP A 63 1.30 7.09 6.49
CA ASP A 63 1.20 8.34 7.29
C ASP A 63 2.02 9.45 6.64
N VAL A 64 3.22 9.13 6.15
CA VAL A 64 4.09 10.09 5.42
C VAL A 64 3.42 10.55 4.12
N LEU A 65 2.87 9.61 3.32
CA LEU A 65 2.19 9.96 2.08
C LEU A 65 0.98 10.87 2.31
N LYS A 66 0.18 10.60 3.35
CA LYS A 66 -0.96 11.45 3.73
C LYS A 66 -0.54 12.84 4.16
N GLU A 67 0.49 12.93 4.99
CA GLU A 67 1.04 14.21 5.45
C GLU A 67 1.54 15.03 4.28
N GLN A 68 2.35 14.44 3.40
CA GLN A 68 2.94 15.15 2.25
C GLN A 68 1.88 15.54 1.21
N LYS A 69 0.84 14.71 1.01
CA LYS A 69 -0.31 15.03 0.15
C LYS A 69 -1.05 16.27 0.66
N ILE A 70 -1.39 16.30 1.96
CA ILE A 70 -2.12 17.43 2.59
C ILE A 70 -1.30 18.72 2.49
N ASN A 71 0.00 18.64 2.80
CA ASN A 71 0.90 19.78 2.83
C ASN A 71 1.46 20.16 1.44
N LYS A 72 1.15 19.40 0.39
CA LYS A 72 1.63 19.62 -0.99
C LYS A 72 3.15 19.74 -1.08
N TYR A 73 3.89 18.89 -0.36
CA TYR A 73 5.36 18.91 -0.38
C TYR A 73 5.89 18.53 -1.77
N SER A 74 6.69 19.44 -2.34
CA SER A 74 7.43 19.18 -3.57
C SER A 74 8.69 18.36 -3.27
N GLY A 75 9.03 17.41 -4.14
CA GLY A 75 10.24 16.58 -4.04
C GLY A 75 10.25 15.52 -2.93
N GLY A 76 9.14 15.37 -2.18
CA GLY A 76 9.00 14.33 -1.17
C GLY A 76 8.63 12.96 -1.77
N ILE A 77 8.45 11.96 -0.89
CA ILE A 77 8.11 10.59 -1.34
C ILE A 77 6.73 10.52 -2.00
N TYR A 78 5.75 11.30 -1.55
CA TYR A 78 4.45 11.41 -2.22
C TYR A 78 4.61 11.92 -3.66
N HIS A 79 5.37 13.00 -3.83
CA HIS A 79 5.62 13.60 -5.15
C HIS A 79 6.32 12.62 -6.11
N LYS A 80 7.36 11.91 -5.63
CA LYS A 80 8.03 10.87 -6.39
C LYS A 80 7.09 9.71 -6.72
N THR A 81 6.33 9.22 -5.75
CA THR A 81 5.37 8.12 -5.96
C THR A 81 4.35 8.48 -7.03
N GLN A 82 3.81 9.69 -7.01
CA GLN A 82 2.88 10.15 -8.04
C GLN A 82 3.49 10.04 -9.43
N ILE A 83 4.70 10.55 -9.62
CA ILE A 83 5.35 10.60 -10.94
C ILE A 83 5.83 9.20 -11.36
N ASP A 84 6.60 8.52 -10.51
CA ASP A 84 7.28 7.29 -10.89
C ASP A 84 6.30 6.12 -11.07
N LEU A 85 5.33 5.96 -10.16
CA LEU A 85 4.31 4.92 -10.29
C LEU A 85 3.43 5.16 -11.52
N THR A 86 3.05 6.42 -11.79
CA THR A 86 2.23 6.76 -12.95
C THR A 86 2.98 6.54 -14.25
N TYR A 87 4.21 7.06 -14.36
CA TYR A 87 5.03 6.88 -15.55
C TYR A 87 5.22 5.40 -15.87
N ASN A 88 5.77 4.64 -14.92
CA ASN A 88 6.10 3.23 -15.17
C ASN A 88 4.85 2.39 -15.43
N SER A 89 3.78 2.59 -14.68
CA SER A 89 2.53 1.84 -14.87
C SER A 89 1.88 2.09 -16.23
N ASN A 90 1.90 3.32 -16.73
CA ASN A 90 1.40 3.65 -18.07
C ASN A 90 2.36 3.19 -19.18
N HIS A 91 3.67 3.31 -18.96
CA HIS A 91 4.69 2.90 -19.94
C HIS A 91 4.66 1.39 -20.21
N ILE A 92 4.42 0.56 -19.18
CA ILE A 92 4.20 -0.88 -19.32
C ILE A 92 3.05 -1.17 -20.29
N GLU A 93 1.99 -0.37 -20.26
CA GLU A 93 0.79 -0.51 -21.12
C GLU A 93 0.95 0.17 -22.48
N GLY A 94 2.11 0.74 -22.79
CA GLY A 94 2.44 1.29 -24.11
C GLY A 94 2.25 2.79 -24.26
N SER A 95 2.00 3.55 -23.17
CA SER A 95 2.03 5.01 -23.21
C SER A 95 3.40 5.51 -23.69
N ARG A 96 3.38 6.51 -24.58
CA ARG A 96 4.58 7.11 -25.15
C ARG A 96 5.04 8.38 -24.42
N LEU A 97 4.33 8.80 -23.38
CA LEU A 97 4.75 9.95 -22.59
C LEU A 97 6.11 9.66 -21.92
N SER A 98 7.01 10.63 -21.98
CA SER A 98 8.26 10.56 -21.25
C SER A 98 8.04 10.76 -19.76
N HIS A 99 9.06 10.40 -18.95
CA HIS A 99 9.05 10.67 -17.51
C HIS A 99 8.92 12.18 -17.21
N ASP A 100 9.62 13.02 -17.98
CA ASP A 100 9.53 14.48 -17.83
C ASP A 100 8.14 15.02 -18.20
N GLN A 101 7.52 14.50 -19.27
CA GLN A 101 6.15 14.87 -19.63
C GLN A 101 5.16 14.47 -18.54
N THR A 102 5.30 13.27 -17.97
CA THR A 102 4.50 12.82 -16.82
C THR A 102 4.69 13.77 -15.63
N ARG A 103 5.92 14.15 -15.33
CA ARG A 103 6.24 15.11 -14.28
C ARG A 103 5.62 16.49 -14.50
N TYR A 104 5.70 17.04 -15.73
CA TYR A 104 5.09 18.33 -16.04
C TYR A 104 3.56 18.31 -15.91
N ILE A 105 2.91 17.22 -16.33
CA ILE A 105 1.46 17.07 -16.13
C ILE A 105 1.13 17.11 -14.63
N PHE A 106 1.91 16.45 -13.79
CA PHE A 106 1.69 16.43 -12.34
C PHE A 106 1.96 17.78 -11.68
N GLU A 107 3.12 18.38 -11.97
CA GLU A 107 3.61 19.58 -11.26
C GLU A 107 2.91 20.85 -11.73
N THR A 108 2.64 20.97 -13.03
CA THR A 108 2.23 22.24 -13.65
C THR A 108 0.94 22.16 -14.47
N ASN A 109 0.37 20.95 -14.61
CA ASN A 109 -0.76 20.69 -15.48
C ASN A 109 -0.52 21.14 -16.93
N THR A 110 0.72 21.03 -17.39
CA THR A 110 1.19 21.33 -18.74
C THR A 110 1.88 20.13 -19.36
N ILE A 111 2.04 20.15 -20.68
CA ILE A 111 2.81 19.15 -21.39
C ILE A 111 3.73 19.86 -22.39
N GLY A 112 5.02 19.53 -22.34
CA GLY A 112 5.99 19.99 -23.33
C GLY A 112 5.94 19.08 -24.56
N VAL A 113 5.73 19.67 -25.74
CA VAL A 113 5.71 18.95 -27.02
C VAL A 113 6.65 19.68 -27.99
N GLU A 114 7.69 18.98 -28.45
CA GLU A 114 8.55 19.46 -29.52
C GLU A 114 8.46 18.48 -30.71
N ASN A 115 7.71 18.88 -31.75
CA ASN A 115 7.57 18.12 -33.00
C ASN A 115 7.05 16.68 -32.87
N GLU A 116 6.32 16.36 -31.79
CA GLU A 116 5.74 15.05 -31.55
C GLU A 116 4.21 15.08 -31.60
N VAL A 117 3.63 13.98 -32.07
CA VAL A 117 2.17 13.76 -31.96
C VAL A 117 1.93 12.91 -30.72
N LEU A 118 1.25 13.48 -29.75
CA LEU A 118 0.88 12.79 -28.51
C LEU A 118 -0.52 12.19 -28.63
N ASN A 119 -0.69 10.98 -28.07
CA ASN A 119 -2.00 10.41 -27.89
C ASN A 119 -2.72 11.13 -26.73
N VAL A 120 -3.88 11.70 -27.02
CA VAL A 120 -4.68 12.41 -26.01
C VAL A 120 -5.11 11.47 -24.87
N ASP A 121 -5.39 10.21 -25.17
CA ASP A 121 -5.74 9.23 -24.14
C ASP A 121 -4.59 8.96 -23.17
N ASP A 122 -3.32 8.94 -23.65
CA ASP A 122 -2.15 8.82 -22.77
C ASP A 122 -2.07 9.97 -21.76
N VAL A 123 -2.37 11.19 -22.20
CA VAL A 123 -2.37 12.39 -21.33
C VAL A 123 -3.50 12.30 -20.31
N LEU A 124 -4.71 11.93 -20.74
CA LEU A 124 -5.88 11.80 -19.87
C LEU A 124 -5.66 10.69 -18.84
N GLU A 125 -5.21 9.53 -19.27
CA GLU A 125 -4.95 8.39 -18.38
C GLU A 125 -3.84 8.69 -17.38
N THR A 126 -2.80 9.45 -17.79
CA THR A 126 -1.76 9.92 -16.89
C THR A 126 -2.33 10.85 -15.81
N ALA A 127 -3.10 11.85 -16.18
CA ALA A 127 -3.73 12.75 -15.23
C ALA A 127 -4.73 12.01 -14.30
N ASN A 128 -5.45 11.04 -14.84
CA ASN A 128 -6.39 10.21 -14.09
C ASN A 128 -5.68 9.24 -13.15
N HIS A 129 -4.52 8.71 -13.53
CA HIS A 129 -3.72 7.80 -12.69
C HIS A 129 -3.25 8.50 -11.41
N PHE A 130 -2.87 9.77 -11.44
CA PHE A 130 -2.58 10.57 -10.25
C PHE A 130 -3.78 10.62 -9.30
N ARG A 131 -4.99 10.81 -9.85
CA ARG A 131 -6.23 10.79 -9.05
C ARG A 131 -6.49 9.42 -8.42
N CYS A 132 -6.19 8.34 -9.15
CA CYS A 132 -6.28 6.98 -8.60
C CYS A 132 -5.32 6.77 -7.43
N ILE A 133 -4.07 7.25 -7.51
CA ILE A 133 -3.11 7.19 -6.41
C ILE A 133 -3.64 7.96 -5.20
N ASP A 134 -4.22 9.14 -5.40
CA ASP A 134 -4.83 9.92 -4.33
C ASP A 134 -6.00 9.19 -3.67
N MET A 135 -6.88 8.57 -4.46
CA MET A 135 -7.97 7.73 -3.95
C MET A 135 -7.44 6.57 -3.10
N ILE A 136 -6.34 5.94 -3.53
CA ILE A 136 -5.69 4.86 -2.80
C ILE A 136 -5.16 5.33 -1.46
N ILE A 137 -4.44 6.45 -1.41
CA ILE A 137 -3.89 7.00 -0.17
C ILE A 137 -5.01 7.32 0.83
N ASP A 138 -6.12 7.90 0.36
CA ASP A 138 -7.26 8.25 1.20
C ASP A 138 -7.97 6.99 1.74
N HIS A 139 -8.10 5.95 0.92
CA HIS A 139 -8.85 4.73 1.23
C HIS A 139 -7.96 3.50 1.50
N ALA A 140 -6.64 3.68 1.72
CA ALA A 140 -5.69 2.55 1.87
C ALA A 140 -6.13 1.52 2.92
N LYS A 141 -6.66 1.97 4.06
CA LYS A 141 -7.07 1.09 5.18
C LYS A 141 -8.43 0.42 5.00
N THR A 142 -9.21 0.81 4.00
CA THR A 142 -10.52 0.18 3.75
C THR A 142 -10.36 -1.23 3.19
N THR A 143 -11.36 -2.07 3.42
CA THR A 143 -11.42 -3.41 2.81
C THR A 143 -11.57 -3.28 1.30
N LEU A 144 -10.82 -4.09 0.56
CA LEU A 144 -10.92 -4.12 -0.90
C LEU A 144 -12.30 -4.62 -1.31
N SER A 145 -13.00 -3.87 -2.14
CA SER A 145 -14.36 -4.17 -2.59
C SER A 145 -14.48 -4.04 -4.11
N GLU A 146 -15.50 -4.70 -4.63
CA GLU A 146 -15.84 -4.63 -6.06
C GLU A 146 -16.10 -3.18 -6.51
N ASN A 147 -16.86 -2.42 -5.70
CA ASN A 147 -17.13 -1.02 -6.01
C ASN A 147 -15.85 -0.18 -6.07
N PHE A 148 -14.94 -0.34 -5.09
CA PHE A 148 -13.68 0.39 -5.11
C PHE A 148 -12.83 0.07 -6.35
N ILE A 149 -12.80 -1.20 -6.78
CA ILE A 149 -12.08 -1.62 -8.00
C ILE A 149 -12.71 -0.97 -9.25
N LYS A 150 -14.05 -0.95 -9.33
CA LYS A 150 -14.79 -0.29 -10.40
C LYS A 150 -14.59 1.22 -10.40
N ASP A 151 -14.55 1.86 -9.22
CA ASP A 151 -14.29 3.29 -9.08
C ASP A 151 -12.86 3.66 -9.53
N LEU A 152 -11.86 2.82 -9.25
CA LEU A 152 -10.50 3.01 -9.78
C LEU A 152 -10.50 2.96 -11.31
N HIS A 153 -11.18 1.97 -11.91
CA HIS A 153 -11.29 1.87 -13.36
C HIS A 153 -12.05 3.06 -13.97
N LEU A 154 -13.17 3.44 -13.34
CA LEU A 154 -13.95 4.62 -13.75
C LEU A 154 -13.08 5.88 -13.76
N THR A 155 -12.31 6.09 -12.68
CA THR A 155 -11.43 7.25 -12.56
C THR A 155 -10.32 7.21 -13.61
N LEU A 156 -9.67 6.06 -13.80
CA LEU A 156 -8.55 5.87 -14.73
C LEU A 156 -8.96 6.15 -16.17
N LYS A 157 -10.10 5.61 -16.61
CA LYS A 157 -10.58 5.69 -18.01
C LYS A 157 -11.52 6.87 -18.28
N ASN A 158 -11.72 7.75 -17.28
CA ASN A 158 -12.62 8.89 -17.44
C ASN A 158 -12.18 9.84 -18.54
N GLY A 159 -13.08 10.13 -19.47
CA GLY A 159 -12.87 11.08 -20.57
C GLY A 159 -12.03 10.56 -21.73
N THR A 160 -11.50 9.34 -21.67
CA THR A 160 -10.75 8.73 -22.78
C THR A 160 -11.65 8.41 -23.97
N SER A 161 -11.06 8.17 -25.15
CA SER A 161 -11.79 7.75 -26.34
C SER A 161 -12.57 6.46 -26.12
N ASP A 162 -12.09 5.57 -25.26
CA ASP A 162 -12.73 4.30 -24.91
C ASP A 162 -14.12 4.49 -24.31
N SER A 163 -14.33 5.56 -23.52
CA SER A 163 -15.64 5.89 -22.94
C SER A 163 -16.72 6.17 -23.98
N ARG A 164 -16.35 6.37 -25.24
CA ARG A 164 -17.24 6.64 -26.38
C ARG A 164 -17.41 5.45 -27.31
N LYS A 165 -16.67 4.35 -27.10
CA LYS A 165 -16.77 3.15 -27.93
C LYS A 165 -17.97 2.31 -27.53
N GLU A 166 -18.74 1.85 -28.51
CA GLU A 166 -19.83 0.89 -28.28
C GLU A 166 -19.31 -0.40 -27.68
N GLY A 167 -19.98 -0.92 -26.65
CA GLY A 167 -19.58 -2.13 -25.93
C GLY A 167 -18.46 -1.94 -24.89
N PHE A 168 -17.82 -0.77 -24.81
CA PHE A 168 -16.85 -0.44 -23.79
C PHE A 168 -17.53 0.24 -22.58
N VAL A 169 -17.47 -0.38 -21.42
CA VAL A 169 -18.11 0.15 -20.20
C VAL A 169 -17.03 0.61 -19.22
N VAL A 170 -16.90 1.93 -19.07
CA VAL A 170 -15.99 2.53 -18.11
C VAL A 170 -16.59 2.43 -16.70
N GLY A 171 -15.82 1.87 -15.76
CA GLY A 171 -16.28 1.68 -14.38
C GLY A 171 -17.15 0.45 -14.16
N ASP A 172 -17.27 -0.44 -15.14
CA ASP A 172 -17.95 -1.72 -14.96
C ASP A 172 -17.23 -2.83 -15.74
N TYR A 173 -17.61 -4.08 -15.47
CA TYR A 173 -16.97 -5.23 -16.08
C TYR A 173 -17.22 -5.32 -17.58
N LYS A 174 -16.26 -5.92 -18.28
CA LYS A 174 -16.32 -6.12 -19.73
C LYS A 174 -17.58 -6.87 -20.17
N LYS A 175 -18.12 -6.48 -21.31
CA LYS A 175 -19.26 -7.13 -21.96
C LYS A 175 -18.84 -7.93 -23.19
N VAL A 176 -17.65 -7.70 -23.68
CA VAL A 176 -17.08 -8.37 -24.85
C VAL A 176 -15.85 -9.16 -24.41
N PRO A 177 -15.64 -10.40 -24.90
CA PRO A 177 -14.44 -11.16 -24.63
C PRO A 177 -13.18 -10.40 -25.08
N ASN A 178 -12.09 -10.55 -24.35
CA ASN A 178 -10.78 -10.02 -24.70
C ASN A 178 -9.68 -11.07 -24.49
N GLU A 179 -8.52 -10.86 -25.09
CA GLU A 179 -7.36 -11.73 -25.00
C GLU A 179 -6.18 -10.91 -24.47
N VAL A 180 -5.27 -11.56 -23.75
CA VAL A 180 -4.03 -10.97 -23.28
C VAL A 180 -2.86 -11.88 -23.65
N GLY A 181 -1.93 -11.36 -24.44
CA GLY A 181 -0.74 -12.11 -24.85
C GLY A 181 -1.04 -13.45 -25.53
N GLY A 182 -2.16 -13.54 -26.27
CA GLY A 182 -2.62 -14.77 -26.94
C GLY A 182 -3.28 -15.78 -26.00
N MET A 183 -3.56 -15.40 -24.75
CA MET A 183 -4.31 -16.22 -23.80
C MET A 183 -5.72 -15.69 -23.61
N ASN A 184 -6.70 -16.62 -23.61
CA ASN A 184 -8.09 -16.27 -23.30
C ASN A 184 -8.20 -15.86 -21.82
N THR A 185 -8.87 -14.76 -21.57
CA THR A 185 -9.25 -14.32 -20.23
C THR A 185 -10.61 -14.90 -19.82
N ALA A 186 -11.14 -14.58 -18.64
CA ALA A 186 -12.47 -15.00 -18.24
C ALA A 186 -13.53 -14.51 -19.24
N LEU A 187 -14.54 -15.34 -19.54
CA LEU A 187 -15.69 -14.91 -20.32
C LEU A 187 -16.46 -13.81 -19.59
N SER A 188 -17.07 -12.89 -20.35
CA SER A 188 -17.74 -11.72 -19.76
C SER A 188 -18.80 -12.08 -18.72
N GLU A 189 -19.58 -13.14 -18.97
CA GLU A 189 -20.59 -13.67 -18.06
C GLU A 189 -20.01 -14.30 -16.78
N GLU A 190 -18.75 -14.76 -16.80
CA GLU A 190 -18.09 -15.36 -15.65
C GLU A 190 -17.44 -14.30 -14.73
N VAL A 191 -17.09 -13.13 -15.27
CA VAL A 191 -16.34 -12.11 -14.55
C VAL A 191 -16.98 -11.75 -13.20
N PRO A 192 -18.28 -11.45 -13.08
CA PRO A 192 -18.88 -11.08 -11.80
C PRO A 192 -18.71 -12.18 -10.74
N GLY A 193 -18.94 -13.44 -11.14
CA GLY A 193 -18.80 -14.59 -10.25
C GLY A 193 -17.36 -14.81 -9.79
N ARG A 194 -16.41 -14.74 -10.71
CA ARG A 194 -14.97 -14.91 -10.44
C ARG A 194 -14.44 -13.81 -9.55
N MET A 195 -14.79 -12.54 -9.81
CA MET A 195 -14.38 -11.40 -8.99
C MET A 195 -14.95 -11.46 -7.57
N LYS A 196 -16.24 -11.84 -7.43
CA LYS A 196 -16.86 -12.06 -6.12
C LYS A 196 -16.16 -13.17 -5.34
N GLY A 197 -15.83 -14.28 -6.01
CA GLY A 197 -15.08 -15.39 -5.41
C GLY A 197 -13.69 -14.98 -4.94
N LEU A 198 -12.93 -14.30 -5.81
CA LEU A 198 -11.59 -13.79 -5.52
C LEU A 198 -11.59 -12.84 -4.31
N LEU A 199 -12.49 -11.87 -4.29
CA LEU A 199 -12.62 -10.91 -3.19
C LEU A 199 -13.06 -11.57 -1.88
N LYS A 200 -13.98 -12.55 -1.92
CA LYS A 200 -14.41 -13.30 -0.74
C LYS A 200 -13.25 -14.06 -0.10
N GLU A 201 -12.49 -14.78 -0.91
CA GLU A 201 -11.32 -15.54 -0.46
C GLU A 201 -10.25 -14.61 0.09
N TYR A 202 -9.87 -13.59 -0.67
CA TYR A 202 -8.87 -12.61 -0.26
C TYR A 202 -9.26 -11.96 1.07
N ASN A 203 -10.46 -11.41 1.20
CA ASN A 203 -10.91 -10.72 2.41
C ASN A 203 -11.13 -11.66 3.61
N GLY A 204 -11.26 -12.96 3.40
CA GLY A 204 -11.42 -13.96 4.46
C GLY A 204 -10.18 -14.10 5.36
N LYS A 205 -8.98 -13.81 4.86
CA LYS A 205 -7.73 -13.80 5.62
C LYS A 205 -7.51 -12.41 6.22
N LYS A 206 -7.36 -12.28 7.55
CA LYS A 206 -7.22 -10.98 8.23
C LYS A 206 -5.90 -10.28 7.95
N GLU A 207 -4.80 -11.04 8.07
CA GLU A 207 -3.45 -10.56 7.78
C GLU A 207 -3.03 -11.05 6.41
N LYS A 208 -2.32 -10.21 5.67
CA LYS A 208 -1.81 -10.54 4.33
C LYS A 208 -0.29 -10.53 4.33
N THR A 209 0.27 -11.56 3.74
CA THR A 209 1.69 -11.57 3.35
C THR A 209 1.86 -10.90 1.99
N PHE A 210 3.11 -10.64 1.63
CA PHE A 210 3.45 -10.16 0.30
C PHE A 210 2.97 -11.13 -0.79
N GLU A 211 3.15 -12.44 -0.57
CA GLU A 211 2.69 -13.49 -1.47
C GLU A 211 1.16 -13.48 -1.64
N ASP A 212 0.38 -13.25 -0.58
CA ASP A 212 -1.09 -13.16 -0.68
C ASP A 212 -1.54 -12.00 -1.58
N ILE A 213 -0.82 -10.87 -1.51
CA ILE A 213 -1.12 -9.69 -2.33
C ILE A 213 -0.79 -9.97 -3.79
N LEU A 214 0.34 -10.62 -4.07
CA LEU A 214 0.73 -11.03 -5.42
C LEU A 214 -0.21 -12.09 -5.98
N ASP A 215 -0.65 -13.07 -5.17
CA ASP A 215 -1.62 -14.08 -5.61
C ASP A 215 -2.95 -13.43 -6.04
N PHE A 216 -3.44 -12.49 -5.25
CA PHE A 216 -4.62 -11.70 -5.65
C PHE A 216 -4.41 -11.00 -6.99
N HIS A 217 -3.24 -10.36 -7.17
CA HIS A 217 -2.91 -9.63 -8.38
C HIS A 217 -2.87 -10.56 -9.60
N VAL A 218 -2.18 -11.69 -9.52
CA VAL A 218 -2.11 -12.68 -10.62
C VAL A 218 -3.50 -13.17 -11.01
N ARG A 219 -4.33 -13.49 -10.02
CA ARG A 219 -5.70 -13.96 -10.27
C ARG A 219 -6.59 -12.87 -10.85
N PHE A 220 -6.40 -11.62 -10.43
CA PHE A 220 -7.07 -10.45 -11.03
C PHE A 220 -6.68 -10.27 -12.48
N GLU A 221 -5.37 -10.32 -12.81
CA GLU A 221 -4.87 -10.22 -14.18
C GLU A 221 -5.41 -11.35 -15.08
N ARG A 222 -5.54 -12.58 -14.57
CA ARG A 222 -6.11 -13.71 -15.31
C ARG A 222 -7.61 -13.60 -15.53
N ILE A 223 -8.36 -13.02 -14.58
CA ILE A 223 -9.79 -12.73 -14.78
C ILE A 223 -9.95 -11.65 -15.85
N HIS A 224 -9.08 -10.64 -15.82
CA HIS A 224 -9.09 -9.52 -16.74
C HIS A 224 -10.46 -8.86 -16.82
N PRO A 225 -10.96 -8.29 -15.69
CA PRO A 225 -12.37 -7.97 -15.53
C PRO A 225 -12.87 -6.82 -16.41
N PHE A 226 -12.00 -5.95 -16.89
CA PHE A 226 -12.36 -4.78 -17.69
C PHE A 226 -11.99 -4.97 -19.17
N GLN A 227 -12.56 -4.16 -20.04
CA GLN A 227 -12.26 -4.21 -21.47
C GLN A 227 -10.82 -3.77 -21.76
N ASP A 228 -10.31 -2.78 -21.01
CA ASP A 228 -8.92 -2.28 -21.00
C ASP A 228 -8.58 -1.75 -19.60
N GLY A 229 -7.29 -1.41 -19.35
CA GLY A 229 -6.83 -0.81 -18.09
C GLY A 229 -6.64 -1.79 -16.93
N ASN A 230 -6.76 -3.11 -17.16
CA ASN A 230 -6.63 -4.11 -16.10
C ASN A 230 -5.27 -4.08 -15.42
N GLY A 231 -4.17 -4.07 -16.18
CA GLY A 231 -2.82 -4.02 -15.63
C GLY A 231 -2.59 -2.81 -14.73
N ARG A 232 -3.05 -1.63 -15.15
CA ARG A 232 -2.95 -0.40 -14.34
C ARG A 232 -3.77 -0.48 -13.06
N VAL A 233 -5.03 -0.92 -13.15
CA VAL A 233 -5.88 -1.13 -11.97
C VAL A 233 -5.30 -2.20 -11.05
N GLY A 234 -4.78 -3.29 -11.59
CA GLY A 234 -4.11 -4.35 -10.84
C GLY A 234 -2.90 -3.84 -10.05
N ARG A 235 -2.01 -3.05 -10.68
CA ARG A 235 -0.87 -2.44 -9.99
C ARG A 235 -1.27 -1.37 -8.97
N LEU A 236 -2.33 -0.61 -9.23
CA LEU A 236 -2.92 0.31 -8.26
C LEU A 236 -3.46 -0.43 -7.02
N ILE A 237 -4.10 -1.60 -7.21
CA ILE A 237 -4.55 -2.45 -6.10
C ILE A 237 -3.36 -3.01 -5.31
N LEU A 238 -2.29 -3.44 -5.98
CA LEU A 238 -1.03 -3.84 -5.32
C LEU A 238 -0.51 -2.74 -4.40
N PHE A 239 -0.40 -1.52 -4.92
CA PHE A 239 0.04 -0.36 -4.15
C PHE A 239 -0.85 -0.12 -2.92
N LYS A 240 -2.19 -0.16 -3.10
CA LYS A 240 -3.15 -0.01 -2.00
C LYS A 240 -2.95 -1.05 -0.90
N GLU A 241 -2.88 -2.31 -1.28
CA GLU A 241 -2.81 -3.40 -0.31
C GLU A 241 -1.43 -3.44 0.39
N CYS A 242 -0.34 -3.09 -0.31
CA CYS A 242 0.96 -2.89 0.33
C CYS A 242 0.89 -1.80 1.42
N LEU A 243 0.29 -0.65 1.13
CA LEU A 243 0.11 0.42 2.13
C LEU A 243 -0.77 -0.03 3.30
N LYS A 244 -1.84 -0.80 3.03
CA LYS A 244 -2.76 -1.30 4.07
C LYS A 244 -2.07 -2.18 5.08
N TYR A 245 -1.24 -3.10 4.62
CA TYR A 245 -0.57 -4.10 5.45
C TYR A 245 0.86 -3.71 5.86
N ASN A 246 1.25 -2.45 5.58
CA ASN A 246 2.58 -1.91 5.90
C ASN A 246 3.72 -2.73 5.28
N ILE A 247 3.50 -3.19 4.06
CA ILE A 247 4.50 -3.79 3.18
C ILE A 247 5.06 -2.67 2.30
N VAL A 248 6.35 -2.68 2.04
CA VAL A 248 6.98 -1.67 1.17
C VAL A 248 6.44 -1.85 -0.26
N PRO A 249 5.79 -0.82 -0.85
CA PRO A 249 5.38 -0.88 -2.25
C PRO A 249 6.59 -0.88 -3.19
N PHE A 250 6.39 -1.37 -4.38
CA PHE A 250 7.39 -1.45 -5.43
C PHE A 250 6.84 -0.89 -6.75
N ILE A 251 7.73 -0.54 -7.67
CA ILE A 251 7.38 -0.01 -8.99
C ILE A 251 8.08 -0.82 -10.06
N ILE A 252 7.33 -1.53 -10.88
CA ILE A 252 7.87 -2.26 -12.01
C ILE A 252 8.24 -1.25 -13.10
N ASP A 253 9.51 -1.15 -13.44
CA ASP A 253 10.02 -0.36 -14.54
C ASP A 253 10.12 -1.17 -15.85
N ASP A 254 10.60 -0.53 -16.92
CA ASP A 254 10.71 -1.16 -18.22
C ASP A 254 11.77 -2.29 -18.24
N GLN A 255 12.80 -2.21 -17.40
CA GLN A 255 13.83 -3.27 -17.31
C GLN A 255 13.26 -4.54 -16.65
N LEU A 256 12.33 -4.39 -15.73
CA LEU A 256 11.69 -5.50 -15.03
C LEU A 256 10.43 -6.03 -15.73
N LYS A 257 9.92 -5.32 -16.74
CA LYS A 257 8.67 -5.65 -17.45
C LYS A 257 8.60 -7.10 -17.92
N MET A 258 9.63 -7.61 -18.57
CA MET A 258 9.64 -8.97 -19.09
C MET A 258 9.67 -10.02 -17.99
N PHE A 259 10.39 -9.76 -16.90
CA PHE A 259 10.43 -10.63 -15.72
C PHE A 259 9.08 -10.63 -14.99
N TYR A 260 8.43 -9.47 -14.91
CA TYR A 260 7.09 -9.33 -14.35
C TYR A 260 6.06 -10.15 -15.12
N TYR A 261 6.00 -10.05 -16.44
CA TYR A 261 5.09 -10.85 -17.25
C TYR A 261 5.38 -12.34 -17.18
N ARG A 262 6.66 -12.73 -17.16
CA ARG A 262 7.05 -14.12 -16.90
C ARG A 262 6.53 -14.60 -15.54
N GLY A 263 6.72 -13.79 -14.51
CA GLY A 263 6.25 -14.12 -13.16
C GLY A 263 4.74 -14.28 -13.05
N LEU A 264 3.95 -13.44 -13.74
CA LEU A 264 2.49 -13.58 -13.83
C LEU A 264 2.10 -14.90 -14.51
N LYS A 265 2.78 -15.26 -15.60
CA LYS A 265 2.51 -16.47 -16.37
C LYS A 265 2.83 -17.73 -15.59
N GLU A 266 4.01 -17.77 -14.96
CA GLU A 266 4.57 -18.96 -14.32
C GLU A 266 4.15 -19.09 -12.84
N TRP A 267 3.27 -18.25 -12.31
CA TRP A 267 2.90 -18.16 -10.89
C TRP A 267 2.49 -19.49 -10.24
N ASP A 268 1.78 -20.35 -10.97
CA ASP A 268 1.33 -21.64 -10.45
C ASP A 268 2.45 -22.67 -10.34
N TYR A 269 3.54 -22.48 -11.08
CA TYR A 269 4.69 -23.38 -11.14
C TYR A 269 5.85 -22.88 -10.29
N GLU A 270 6.18 -21.59 -10.38
CA GLU A 270 7.31 -20.97 -9.69
C GLU A 270 6.99 -19.54 -9.28
N ARG A 271 6.52 -19.40 -8.05
CA ARG A 271 6.14 -18.09 -7.46
C ARG A 271 7.34 -17.16 -7.27
N GLY A 272 8.53 -17.75 -7.10
CA GLY A 272 9.78 -17.01 -6.91
C GLY A 272 10.04 -16.00 -8.02
N TYR A 273 9.70 -16.31 -9.27
CA TYR A 273 9.93 -15.38 -10.38
C TYR A 273 9.23 -14.03 -10.20
N LEU A 274 7.96 -14.02 -9.80
CA LEU A 274 7.25 -12.77 -9.57
C LEU A 274 7.69 -12.11 -8.26
N MET A 275 7.87 -12.92 -7.20
CA MET A 275 8.28 -12.40 -5.89
C MET A 275 9.63 -11.72 -5.97
N ASP A 276 10.64 -12.35 -6.57
CA ASP A 276 11.99 -11.79 -6.70
C ASP A 276 11.99 -10.54 -7.58
N THR A 277 11.22 -10.55 -8.68
CA THR A 277 11.05 -9.37 -9.54
C THR A 277 10.49 -8.19 -8.75
N CYS A 278 9.41 -8.41 -8.00
CA CYS A 278 8.76 -7.35 -7.22
C CYS A 278 9.57 -6.90 -5.99
N LEU A 279 10.45 -7.75 -5.44
CA LEU A 279 11.35 -7.38 -4.35
C LEU A 279 12.60 -6.63 -4.85
N SER A 280 12.89 -6.71 -6.14
CA SER A 280 14.02 -6.02 -6.79
C SER A 280 13.62 -4.67 -7.41
N ALA A 281 12.32 -4.36 -7.38
CA ALA A 281 11.69 -3.21 -8.03
C ALA A 281 11.64 -1.94 -7.17
#